data_b01bb76b9f34b78b0c230be7c81684bd
#
_entry.id   b01bb76b9f34b78b0c230be7c81684bd
#
_cell.length_a   1.000
_cell.length_b   1.000
_cell.length_c   1.000
_cell.angle_alpha   90.00
_cell.angle_beta   90.00
_cell.angle_gamma   90.00
#
_symmetry.space_group_name_H-M   'P 1'
#
loop_
_entity.id
_entity.type
_entity.pdbx_description
1 polymer ?
#
loop_
_entity_poly.entity_id
_entity_poly.type
_entity_poly.pdbx_seq_one_letter_code
_entity_poly.pdbx_strand_id
1 'polypeptide(L)'
;MIYLDNAATTMHKPQAVIDAVVQAMCSLGNAGRGATSGALDAARTIHSCRTKLARLLGCPRVDHICFTPNSTAALNTAINGVVRPGDRVVTTVLEHNSVLRPLNRLAAEQGVTVEHAGC
;
A
#
# COMPACT_ATOMS: atom_id res chain seq x y z
N MET A 1 -15.37 18.57 17.49
CA MET A 1 -14.00 18.78 16.97
C MET A 1 -14.00 18.48 15.47
N ILE A 2 -13.47 19.37 14.65
CA ILE A 2 -13.29 19.13 13.20
C ILE A 2 -11.92 18.49 13.02
N TYR A 3 -11.89 17.27 12.43
CA TYR A 3 -10.66 16.53 12.16
C TYR A 3 -10.36 16.55 10.66
N LEU A 4 -9.25 17.16 10.26
CA LEU A 4 -8.88 17.37 8.86
C LEU A 4 -7.64 16.58 8.43
N ASP A 5 -7.10 15.70 9.28
CA ASP A 5 -5.88 14.94 9.03
C ASP A 5 -6.14 13.45 8.76
N ASN A 6 -7.24 13.13 8.07
CA ASN A 6 -7.57 11.75 7.69
C ASN A 6 -6.56 11.12 6.71
N ALA A 7 -5.77 11.95 6.02
CA ALA A 7 -4.72 11.48 5.13
C ALA A 7 -3.57 10.80 5.90
N ALA A 8 -3.23 11.33 7.07
CA ALA A 8 -2.23 10.71 7.95
C ALA A 8 -2.80 9.45 8.62
N THR A 9 -4.00 9.56 9.22
CA THR A 9 -4.74 8.42 9.76
C THR A 9 -6.21 8.76 9.92
N THR A 10 -7.10 7.81 9.63
CA THR A 10 -8.52 7.97 9.85
C THR A 10 -8.84 7.90 11.35
N MET A 11 -9.26 9.01 11.95
CA MET A 11 -9.60 9.05 13.38
C MET A 11 -10.93 8.34 13.66
N HIS A 12 -11.98 8.71 12.91
CA HIS A 12 -13.31 8.13 13.05
C HIS A 12 -13.55 7.04 12.00
N LYS A 13 -13.38 5.78 12.40
CA LYS A 13 -13.62 4.64 11.52
C LYS A 13 -15.11 4.33 11.46
N PRO A 14 -15.67 4.02 10.27
CA PRO A 14 -17.02 3.50 10.16
C PRO A 14 -17.21 2.26 11.03
N GLN A 15 -18.39 2.12 11.68
CA GLN A 15 -18.67 0.97 12.56
C GLN A 15 -18.47 -0.37 11.85
N ALA A 16 -18.88 -0.47 10.59
CA ALA A 16 -18.70 -1.69 9.79
C ALA A 16 -17.21 -2.11 9.65
N VAL A 17 -16.26 -1.16 9.67
CA VAL A 17 -14.83 -1.48 9.64
C VAL A 17 -14.38 -2.06 10.98
N ILE A 18 -14.84 -1.48 12.09
CA ILE A 18 -14.53 -1.95 13.44
C ILE A 18 -15.06 -3.38 13.63
N ASP A 19 -16.32 -3.61 13.27
CA ASP A 19 -16.99 -4.91 13.40
C ASP A 19 -16.29 -5.98 12.54
N ALA A 20 -15.91 -5.65 11.31
CA ALA A 20 -15.18 -6.55 10.43
C ALA A 20 -13.80 -6.95 10.98
N VAL A 21 -13.07 -5.99 11.59
CA VAL A 21 -11.79 -6.27 12.23
C VAL A 21 -11.96 -7.19 13.43
N VAL A 22 -12.91 -6.91 14.32
CA VAL A 22 -13.21 -7.75 15.49
C VAL A 22 -13.61 -9.16 15.05
N GLN A 23 -14.49 -9.30 14.06
CA GLN A 23 -14.87 -10.58 13.51
C GLN A 23 -13.67 -11.35 12.94
N ALA A 24 -12.82 -10.68 12.19
CA ALA A 24 -11.62 -11.28 11.62
C ALA A 24 -10.67 -11.80 12.71
N MET A 25 -10.45 -11.04 13.78
CA MET A 25 -9.61 -11.45 14.90
C MET A 25 -10.15 -12.68 15.63
N CYS A 26 -11.47 -12.85 15.68
CA CYS A 26 -12.12 -13.96 16.39
C CYS A 26 -12.24 -15.23 15.55
N SER A 27 -12.24 -15.15 14.21
CA SER A 27 -12.64 -16.28 13.35
C SER A 27 -11.64 -16.66 12.26
N LEU A 28 -10.76 -15.74 11.84
CA LEU A 28 -9.86 -16.01 10.72
C LEU A 28 -8.56 -16.68 11.17
N GLY A 29 -8.13 -17.66 10.37
CA GLY A 29 -6.84 -18.33 10.51
C GLY A 29 -5.75 -17.76 9.59
N ASN A 30 -4.67 -18.50 9.41
CA ASN A 30 -3.59 -18.14 8.50
C ASN A 30 -3.99 -18.40 7.05
N ALA A 31 -4.14 -17.34 6.26
CA ALA A 31 -4.55 -17.43 4.85
C ALA A 31 -3.53 -18.14 3.93
N GLY A 32 -2.26 -18.20 4.32
CA GLY A 32 -1.18 -18.81 3.53
C GLY A 32 -0.91 -20.26 3.85
N ARG A 33 -1.43 -20.80 4.97
CA ARG A 33 -1.16 -22.15 5.43
C ARG A 33 -2.35 -22.73 6.19
N GLY A 34 -2.75 -23.94 5.82
CA GLY A 34 -3.78 -24.70 6.51
C GLY A 34 -5.03 -24.95 5.68
N ALA A 35 -5.71 -26.07 5.98
CA ALA A 35 -6.95 -26.48 5.33
C ALA A 35 -8.17 -26.28 6.24
N THR A 36 -8.03 -25.48 7.30
CA THR A 36 -9.15 -25.19 8.22
C THR A 36 -10.13 -24.20 7.58
N SER A 37 -11.39 -24.22 8.01
CA SER A 37 -12.38 -23.25 7.55
C SER A 37 -11.92 -21.80 7.76
N GLY A 38 -11.34 -21.49 8.92
CA GLY A 38 -10.82 -20.16 9.21
C GLY A 38 -9.66 -19.73 8.28
N ALA A 39 -8.80 -20.65 7.84
CA ALA A 39 -7.74 -20.35 6.86
C ALA A 39 -8.32 -20.07 5.47
N LEU A 40 -9.33 -20.85 5.04
CA LEU A 40 -10.03 -20.62 3.77
C LEU A 40 -10.80 -19.30 3.78
N ASP A 41 -11.44 -18.95 4.87
CA ASP A 41 -12.18 -17.69 5.00
C ASP A 41 -11.23 -16.48 5.03
N ALA A 42 -10.06 -16.60 5.63
CA ALA A 42 -9.02 -15.59 5.55
C ALA A 42 -8.56 -15.38 4.10
N ALA A 43 -8.29 -16.46 3.35
CA ALA A 43 -7.89 -16.39 1.94
C ALA A 43 -8.99 -15.75 1.07
N ARG A 44 -10.25 -16.12 1.28
CA ARG A 44 -11.42 -15.54 0.58
C ARG A 44 -11.56 -14.04 0.88
N THR A 45 -11.36 -13.64 2.13
CA THR A 45 -11.43 -12.23 2.57
C THR A 45 -10.38 -11.40 1.84
N ILE A 46 -9.13 -11.87 1.79
CA ILE A 46 -8.04 -11.20 1.07
C ILE A 46 -8.35 -11.10 -0.43
N HIS A 47 -8.80 -12.18 -1.04
CA HIS A 47 -9.16 -12.21 -2.47
C HIS A 47 -10.33 -11.25 -2.79
N SER A 48 -11.36 -11.25 -1.96
CA SER A 48 -12.49 -10.32 -2.10
C SER A 48 -12.04 -8.86 -2.01
N CYS A 49 -11.15 -8.54 -1.07
CA CYS A 49 -10.59 -7.20 -0.93
C CYS A 49 -9.80 -6.79 -2.19
N ARG A 50 -8.93 -7.67 -2.70
CA ARG A 50 -8.20 -7.43 -3.98
C ARG A 50 -9.15 -7.17 -5.13
N THR A 51 -10.21 -7.96 -5.26
CA THR A 51 -11.21 -7.80 -6.33
C THR A 51 -11.91 -6.43 -6.25
N LYS A 52 -12.30 -6.00 -5.04
CA LYS A 52 -12.91 -4.69 -4.84
C LYS A 52 -11.96 -3.55 -5.17
N LEU A 53 -10.70 -3.64 -4.73
CA LEU A 53 -9.67 -2.63 -5.04
C LEU A 53 -9.34 -2.61 -6.53
N ALA A 54 -9.22 -3.76 -7.19
CA ALA A 54 -9.00 -3.83 -8.64
C ALA A 54 -10.11 -3.10 -9.40
N ARG A 55 -11.38 -3.32 -9.02
CA ARG A 55 -12.52 -2.59 -9.62
C ARG A 55 -12.44 -1.09 -9.37
N LEU A 56 -12.15 -0.68 -8.14
CA LEU A 56 -12.05 0.74 -7.75
C LEU A 56 -10.96 1.46 -8.55
N LEU A 57 -9.83 0.79 -8.79
CA LEU A 57 -8.67 1.35 -9.49
C LEU A 57 -8.70 1.12 -11.01
N GLY A 58 -9.75 0.50 -11.56
CA GLY A 58 -9.81 0.16 -12.97
C GLY A 58 -8.74 -0.86 -13.42
N CYS A 59 -8.20 -1.63 -12.48
CA CYS A 59 -7.18 -2.65 -12.78
C CYS A 59 -7.86 -3.94 -13.29
N PRO A 60 -7.55 -4.41 -14.51
CA PRO A 60 -8.21 -5.61 -15.08
C PRO A 60 -7.76 -6.91 -14.42
N ARG A 61 -6.64 -6.90 -13.70
CA ARG A 61 -6.02 -8.06 -13.09
C ARG A 61 -5.98 -7.97 -11.58
N VAL A 62 -6.70 -8.86 -10.90
CA VAL A 62 -6.79 -8.91 -9.44
C VAL A 62 -5.44 -9.28 -8.79
N ASP A 63 -4.64 -10.09 -9.45
CA ASP A 63 -3.30 -10.50 -9.02
C ASP A 63 -2.26 -9.37 -9.05
N HIS A 64 -2.56 -8.25 -9.71
CA HIS A 64 -1.73 -7.05 -9.68
C HIS A 64 -1.93 -6.20 -8.41
N ILE A 65 -2.93 -6.52 -7.59
CA ILE A 65 -3.12 -5.85 -6.30
C ILE A 65 -2.30 -6.58 -5.23
N CYS A 66 -1.23 -5.94 -4.77
CA CYS A 66 -0.37 -6.49 -3.71
C CYS A 66 -0.56 -5.70 -2.42
N PHE A 67 -0.76 -6.42 -1.30
CA PHE A 67 -0.83 -5.81 0.01
C PHE A 67 0.56 -5.72 0.64
N THR A 68 0.83 -4.63 1.31
CA THR A 68 2.04 -4.39 2.09
C THR A 68 1.66 -3.99 3.52
N PRO A 69 2.58 -4.09 4.49
CA PRO A 69 2.28 -3.70 5.87
C PRO A 69 1.89 -2.23 6.05
N ASN A 70 2.38 -1.35 5.17
CA ASN A 70 2.09 0.09 5.22
C ASN A 70 2.45 0.76 3.88
N SER A 71 2.05 2.02 3.74
CA SER A 71 2.31 2.83 2.54
C SER A 71 3.81 3.02 2.26
N THR A 72 4.64 3.15 3.30
CA THR A 72 6.10 3.26 3.13
C THR A 72 6.68 2.04 2.44
N ALA A 73 6.29 0.83 2.86
CA ALA A 73 6.73 -0.41 2.22
C ALA A 73 6.24 -0.51 0.77
N ALA A 74 4.98 -0.10 0.50
CA ALA A 74 4.42 -0.07 -0.85
C ALA A 74 5.22 0.85 -1.78
N LEU A 75 5.45 2.09 -1.36
CA LEU A 75 6.20 3.10 -2.12
C LEU A 75 7.65 2.66 -2.37
N ASN A 76 8.33 2.14 -1.35
CA ASN A 76 9.69 1.63 -1.51
C ASN A 76 9.75 0.45 -2.49
N THR A 77 8.79 -0.48 -2.41
CA THR A 77 8.72 -1.61 -3.35
C THR A 77 8.50 -1.12 -4.78
N ALA A 78 7.59 -0.18 -4.99
CA ALA A 78 7.30 0.38 -6.30
C ALA A 78 8.52 1.14 -6.87
N ILE A 79 9.08 2.07 -6.11
CA ILE A 79 10.21 2.89 -6.55
C ILE A 79 11.42 2.01 -6.90
N ASN A 80 11.81 1.10 -6.02
CA ASN A 80 12.96 0.22 -6.28
C ASN A 80 12.69 -0.83 -7.37
N GLY A 81 11.43 -1.16 -7.63
CA GLY A 81 11.05 -2.10 -8.69
C GLY A 81 10.99 -1.49 -10.08
N VAL A 82 10.75 -0.18 -10.19
CA VAL A 82 10.53 0.51 -11.46
C VAL A 82 11.76 1.30 -11.89
N VAL A 83 12.40 2.03 -10.98
CA VAL A 83 13.52 2.92 -11.29
C VAL A 83 14.77 2.10 -11.60
N ARG A 84 15.45 2.46 -12.69
CA ARG A 84 16.68 1.83 -13.19
C ARG A 84 17.89 2.76 -12.98
N PRO A 85 19.11 2.21 -12.93
CA PRO A 85 20.32 3.03 -12.92
C PRO A 85 20.35 4.02 -14.09
N GLY A 86 20.64 5.29 -13.79
CA GLY A 86 20.70 6.36 -14.78
C GLY A 86 19.35 6.97 -15.19
N ASP A 87 18.24 6.49 -14.65
CA ASP A 87 16.91 7.05 -14.93
C ASP A 87 16.79 8.50 -14.42
N ARG A 88 15.84 9.22 -15.00
CA ARG A 88 15.39 10.53 -14.55
C ARG A 88 14.01 10.42 -13.93
N VAL A 89 13.91 10.81 -12.66
CA VAL A 89 12.67 10.79 -11.88
C VAL A 89 12.27 12.21 -11.55
N VAL A 90 11.00 12.57 -11.82
CA VAL A 90 10.41 13.84 -11.43
C VAL A 90 9.47 13.60 -10.24
N THR A 91 9.64 14.37 -9.19
CA THR A 91 8.78 14.34 -7.99
C THR A 91 8.46 15.76 -7.55
N THR A 92 7.69 15.94 -6.47
CA THR A 92 7.36 17.26 -5.95
C THR A 92 8.20 17.63 -4.73
N VAL A 93 8.24 18.91 -4.39
CA VAL A 93 8.89 19.40 -3.15
C VAL A 93 8.08 19.03 -1.89
N LEU A 94 6.82 18.57 -2.04
CA LEU A 94 5.91 18.24 -0.95
C LEU A 94 5.92 16.76 -0.57
N GLU A 95 6.82 15.97 -1.15
CA GLU A 95 6.83 14.52 -0.94
C GLU A 95 7.18 14.13 0.50
N HIS A 96 6.56 13.03 0.92
CA HIS A 96 6.86 12.39 2.19
C HIS A 96 8.21 11.64 2.13
N ASN A 97 8.85 11.48 3.28
CA ASN A 97 10.13 10.75 3.42
C ASN A 97 10.10 9.31 2.85
N SER A 98 8.95 8.67 2.78
CA SER A 98 8.79 7.35 2.14
C SER A 98 9.04 7.35 0.63
N VAL A 99 8.99 8.52 -0.01
CA VAL A 99 9.37 8.74 -1.42
C VAL A 99 10.78 9.30 -1.51
N LEU A 100 11.10 10.34 -0.74
CA LEU A 100 12.39 11.03 -0.83
C LEU A 100 13.57 10.14 -0.47
N ARG A 101 13.46 9.33 0.59
CA ARG A 101 14.58 8.47 1.05
C ARG A 101 15.01 7.43 0.01
N PRO A 102 14.12 6.62 -0.59
CA PRO A 102 14.53 5.69 -1.64
C PRO A 102 15.06 6.41 -2.89
N LEU A 103 14.50 7.55 -3.29
CA LEU A 103 15.00 8.31 -4.43
C LEU A 103 16.40 8.88 -4.18
N ASN A 104 16.65 9.48 -3.01
CA ASN A 104 17.97 10.00 -2.65
C ASN A 104 19.03 8.88 -2.61
N ARG A 105 18.66 7.68 -2.11
CA ARG A 105 19.53 6.52 -2.14
C ARG A 105 19.86 6.08 -3.57
N LEU A 106 18.84 5.98 -4.43
CA LEU A 106 19.05 5.61 -5.85
C LEU A 106 19.89 6.64 -6.60
N ALA A 107 19.72 7.93 -6.30
CA ALA A 107 20.56 8.98 -6.85
C ALA A 107 22.03 8.81 -6.47
N ALA A 108 22.29 8.52 -5.18
CA ALA A 108 23.66 8.35 -4.67
C ALA A 108 24.34 7.06 -5.15
N GLU A 109 23.58 5.95 -5.22
CA GLU A 109 24.16 4.63 -5.48
C GLU A 109 24.10 4.21 -6.97
N GLN A 110 23.14 4.73 -7.73
CA GLN A 110 22.83 4.25 -9.09
C GLN A 110 22.80 5.37 -10.15
N GLY A 111 23.20 6.59 -9.79
CA GLY A 111 23.27 7.71 -10.73
C GLY A 111 21.89 8.18 -11.25
N VAL A 112 20.83 7.92 -10.50
CA VAL A 112 19.48 8.40 -10.83
C VAL A 112 19.43 9.91 -10.65
N THR A 113 18.89 10.62 -11.65
CA THR A 113 18.66 12.07 -11.56
C THR A 113 17.26 12.32 -10.97
N VAL A 114 17.20 13.01 -9.83
CA VAL A 114 15.92 13.35 -9.18
C VAL A 114 15.68 14.85 -9.35
N GLU A 115 14.54 15.19 -9.98
CA GLU A 115 14.11 16.57 -10.17
C GLU A 115 12.88 16.85 -9.33
N HIS A 116 12.86 18.01 -8.70
CA HIS A 116 11.75 18.47 -7.87
C HIS A 116 10.95 19.54 -8.59
N ALA A 117 9.70 19.21 -8.95
CA ALA A 117 8.75 20.21 -9.42
C ALA A 117 8.32 21.08 -8.23
N GLY A 118 8.46 22.39 -8.39
CA GLY A 118 7.91 23.37 -7.44
C GLY A 118 6.39 23.48 -7.55
N CYS A 119 5.76 24.05 -6.51
CA CYS A 119 4.35 24.44 -6.49
C CYS A 119 4.21 25.89 -6.93
#